data_088faa7db545f705c4e579ccbf9c291c
#
_entry.id   088faa7db545f705c4e579ccbf9c291c
#
_cell.length_a   1.000
_cell.length_b   1.000
_cell.length_c   1.000
_cell.angle_alpha   90.00
_cell.angle_beta   90.00
_cell.angle_gamma   90.00
#
_symmetry.space_group_name_H-M   'P 1'
#
loop_
_entity.id
_entity.type
_entity.pdbx_description
1 polymer ?
#
loop_
_entity_poly.entity_id
_entity_poly.type
_entity_poly.pdbx_seq_one_letter_code
_entity_poly.pdbx_strand_id
1 'polypeptide(L)'
;MKKIKFMIFLISLGIFVVSCATIGVNRVDSSTTTDISGYWNDTDVKLICDALIQDCINSPRIAKFALENDRLPIFIVGKFKNDSSEHIDTSIITKKMQTAIINSGKAEFVADSKAREEVRAERDDQNMGNASEESAKMLGNETGADFLLQGSVKSIVQRAGNKTVRTYHVSAELINIETNRIIWSGFNDDIKKIIKNKGVRL
;
A
#
# COMPACT_ATOMS: atom_id res chain seq x y z
N MET A 1 27.06 -59.02 -24.09
CA MET A 1 25.75 -58.47 -23.76
C MET A 1 25.59 -58.01 -22.31
N LYS A 2 26.04 -58.72 -21.30
CA LYS A 2 25.90 -58.28 -19.86
C LYS A 2 26.68 -56.99 -19.56
N LYS A 3 27.92 -56.82 -20.09
CA LYS A 3 28.76 -55.64 -19.88
C LYS A 3 28.13 -54.33 -20.49
N ILE A 4 27.47 -54.44 -21.65
CA ILE A 4 26.81 -53.32 -22.31
C ILE A 4 25.57 -52.88 -21.52
N LYS A 5 24.77 -53.80 -21.00
CA LYS A 5 23.62 -53.51 -20.15
C LYS A 5 24.01 -52.83 -18.85
N PHE A 6 25.13 -53.24 -18.23
CA PHE A 6 25.68 -52.64 -17.03
C PHE A 6 26.20 -51.21 -17.27
N MET A 7 26.85 -50.98 -18.42
CA MET A 7 27.31 -49.64 -18.81
C MET A 7 26.18 -48.68 -19.10
N ILE A 8 25.08 -49.13 -19.74
CA ILE A 8 23.87 -48.33 -19.98
C ILE A 8 23.16 -47.99 -18.65
N PHE A 9 23.16 -48.92 -17.70
CA PHE A 9 22.59 -48.70 -16.37
C PHE A 9 23.40 -47.65 -15.56
N LEU A 10 24.72 -47.66 -15.65
CA LEU A 10 25.61 -46.68 -15.02
C LEU A 10 25.43 -45.26 -15.64
N ILE A 11 25.26 -45.17 -16.96
CA ILE A 11 24.99 -43.88 -17.66
C ILE A 11 23.63 -43.35 -17.29
N SER A 12 22.60 -44.20 -17.17
CA SER A 12 21.24 -43.80 -16.74
C SER A 12 21.23 -43.31 -15.30
N LEU A 13 22.01 -43.88 -14.41
CA LEU A 13 22.10 -43.45 -13.00
C LEU A 13 22.82 -42.11 -12.85
N GLY A 14 23.76 -41.78 -13.75
CA GLY A 14 24.49 -40.50 -13.76
C GLY A 14 23.65 -39.28 -14.17
N ILE A 15 22.55 -39.50 -14.86
CA ILE A 15 21.67 -38.41 -15.36
C ILE A 15 20.72 -37.87 -14.27
N PHE A 16 20.52 -38.62 -13.17
CA PHE A 16 19.62 -38.23 -12.09
C PHE A 16 20.20 -37.29 -11.02
N VAL A 17 21.46 -36.88 -11.11
CA VAL A 17 22.15 -36.17 -10.01
C VAL A 17 22.31 -34.66 -10.26
N VAL A 18 21.70 -34.08 -11.29
CA VAL A 18 21.87 -32.65 -11.58
C VAL A 18 20.53 -31.93 -11.60
N SER A 19 19.99 -31.66 -10.43
CA SER A 19 19.05 -30.51 -10.28
C SER A 19 18.84 -30.17 -8.82
N CYS A 20 19.86 -29.65 -8.16
CA CYS A 20 19.62 -28.74 -7.03
C CYS A 20 19.76 -27.31 -7.55
N ALA A 21 18.69 -26.74 -8.00
CA ALA A 21 18.62 -25.30 -8.22
C ALA A 21 18.68 -24.63 -6.85
N THR A 22 19.81 -24.04 -6.49
CA THR A 22 19.94 -23.20 -5.31
C THR A 22 19.25 -21.86 -5.58
N ILE A 23 18.25 -21.53 -4.76
CA ILE A 23 17.62 -20.21 -4.80
C ILE A 23 18.60 -19.23 -4.14
N GLY A 24 19.16 -18.32 -4.94
CA GLY A 24 19.96 -17.20 -4.43
C GLY A 24 19.04 -16.06 -4.02
N VAL A 25 19.19 -15.54 -2.79
CA VAL A 25 18.49 -14.34 -2.32
C VAL A 25 19.51 -13.24 -2.10
N ASN A 26 19.36 -12.13 -2.82
CA ASN A 26 20.18 -10.95 -2.66
C ASN A 26 19.33 -9.81 -2.11
N ARG A 27 19.87 -9.05 -1.14
CA ARG A 27 19.28 -7.79 -0.71
C ARG A 27 19.78 -6.68 -1.62
N VAL A 28 18.86 -5.85 -2.10
CA VAL A 28 19.15 -4.66 -2.88
C VAL A 28 18.62 -3.44 -2.15
N ASP A 29 19.10 -2.25 -2.51
CA ASP A 29 18.57 -1.00 -1.98
C ASP A 29 17.08 -0.86 -2.32
N SER A 30 16.28 -0.36 -1.37
CA SER A 30 14.82 -0.20 -1.53
C SER A 30 14.44 0.84 -2.58
N SER A 31 15.37 1.70 -3.01
CA SER A 31 15.18 2.65 -4.10
C SER A 31 15.37 2.01 -5.50
N THR A 32 15.88 0.78 -5.55
CA THR A 32 16.13 0.09 -6.83
C THR A 32 14.81 -0.22 -7.52
N THR A 33 14.65 0.28 -8.75
CA THR A 33 13.52 -0.07 -9.61
C THR A 33 13.67 -1.49 -10.12
N THR A 34 12.75 -2.37 -9.74
CA THR A 34 12.78 -3.78 -10.16
C THR A 34 11.42 -4.19 -10.70
N ASP A 35 11.32 -4.31 -12.02
CA ASP A 35 10.12 -4.80 -12.73
C ASP A 35 10.35 -6.25 -13.21
N ILE A 36 10.14 -7.22 -12.34
CA ILE A 36 10.26 -8.65 -12.67
C ILE A 36 9.08 -9.12 -13.54
N SER A 37 7.91 -8.55 -13.29
CA SER A 37 6.69 -8.85 -14.01
C SER A 37 5.97 -7.55 -14.40
N GLY A 38 4.98 -7.66 -15.29
CA GLY A 38 4.14 -6.51 -15.62
C GLY A 38 2.99 -6.26 -14.63
N TYR A 39 3.04 -6.88 -13.45
CA TYR A 39 2.06 -6.69 -12.39
C TYR A 39 2.45 -5.53 -11.46
N TRP A 40 1.50 -5.14 -10.62
CA TRP A 40 1.73 -4.16 -9.56
C TRP A 40 2.88 -4.58 -8.64
N ASN A 41 3.75 -3.63 -8.28
CA ASN A 41 4.91 -3.89 -7.43
C ASN A 41 5.22 -2.71 -6.48
N ASP A 42 6.28 -2.84 -5.70
CA ASP A 42 6.72 -1.84 -4.71
C ASP A 42 7.17 -0.50 -5.34
N THR A 43 7.75 -0.53 -6.52
CA THR A 43 8.12 0.68 -7.29
C THR A 43 6.87 1.49 -7.64
N ASP A 44 5.80 0.80 -8.09
CA ASP A 44 4.52 1.44 -8.41
C ASP A 44 3.91 2.12 -7.19
N VAL A 45 3.93 1.41 -6.04
CA VAL A 45 3.45 1.97 -4.77
C VAL A 45 4.22 3.22 -4.41
N LYS A 46 5.56 3.21 -4.56
CA LYS A 46 6.40 4.35 -4.21
C LYS A 46 6.08 5.56 -5.09
N LEU A 47 6.10 5.38 -6.40
CA LEU A 47 5.85 6.47 -7.36
C LEU A 47 4.49 7.15 -7.13
N ILE A 48 3.44 6.35 -6.95
CA ILE A 48 2.09 6.87 -6.74
C ILE A 48 1.94 7.53 -5.38
N CYS A 49 2.46 6.91 -4.31
CA CYS A 49 2.37 7.50 -2.98
C CYS A 49 3.10 8.82 -2.93
N ASP A 50 4.33 8.90 -3.45
CA ASP A 50 5.11 10.13 -3.43
C ASP A 50 4.37 11.27 -4.16
N ALA A 51 3.78 11.01 -5.33
CA ALA A 51 3.01 12.00 -6.07
C ALA A 51 1.74 12.46 -5.32
N LEU A 52 0.90 11.51 -4.87
CA LEU A 52 -0.36 11.82 -4.19
C LEU A 52 -0.14 12.49 -2.84
N ILE A 53 0.92 12.10 -2.11
CA ILE A 53 1.27 12.73 -0.84
C ILE A 53 1.66 14.19 -1.06
N GLN A 54 2.57 14.45 -2.01
CA GLN A 54 3.00 15.83 -2.29
C GLN A 54 1.84 16.72 -2.73
N ASP A 55 0.94 16.21 -3.55
CA ASP A 55 -0.25 16.94 -3.96
C ASP A 55 -1.19 17.21 -2.78
N CYS A 56 -1.43 16.22 -1.93
CA CYS A 56 -2.28 16.36 -0.74
C CYS A 56 -1.73 17.39 0.24
N ILE A 57 -0.47 17.23 0.70
CA ILE A 57 0.11 18.11 1.73
C ILE A 57 0.36 19.55 1.26
N ASN A 58 0.41 19.79 -0.03
CA ASN A 58 0.54 21.12 -0.63
C ASN A 58 -0.83 21.69 -1.04
N SER A 59 -1.93 21.01 -0.77
CA SER A 59 -3.27 21.51 -1.08
C SER A 59 -3.55 22.82 -0.34
N PRO A 60 -3.96 23.89 -1.06
CA PRO A 60 -4.34 25.15 -0.43
C PRO A 60 -5.51 25.01 0.55
N ARG A 61 -6.34 23.99 0.39
CA ARG A 61 -7.49 23.73 1.27
C ARG A 61 -7.07 23.26 2.66
N ILE A 62 -6.01 22.45 2.76
CA ILE A 62 -5.44 22.01 4.03
C ILE A 62 -4.83 23.20 4.78
N ALA A 63 -4.03 24.02 4.07
CA ALA A 63 -3.44 25.22 4.65
C ALA A 63 -4.52 26.22 5.11
N LYS A 64 -5.55 26.43 4.31
CA LYS A 64 -6.67 27.31 4.65
C LYS A 64 -7.40 26.84 5.90
N PHE A 65 -7.68 25.53 6.03
CA PHE A 65 -8.33 24.98 7.21
C PHE A 65 -7.52 25.28 8.49
N ALA A 66 -6.20 25.06 8.44
CA ALA A 66 -5.33 25.31 9.59
C ALA A 66 -5.35 26.78 10.01
N LEU A 67 -5.36 27.71 9.04
CA LEU A 67 -5.45 29.15 9.32
C LEU A 67 -6.80 29.57 9.89
N GLU A 68 -7.89 29.02 9.39
CA GLU A 68 -9.26 29.40 9.81
C GLU A 68 -9.64 28.82 11.19
N ASN A 69 -9.01 27.70 11.59
CA ASN A 69 -9.35 27.01 12.83
C ASN A 69 -8.26 27.11 13.91
N ASP A 70 -7.15 27.78 13.63
CA ASP A 70 -5.97 27.91 14.52
C ASP A 70 -5.51 26.54 15.06
N ARG A 71 -5.62 25.49 14.25
CA ARG A 71 -5.17 24.13 14.55
C ARG A 71 -4.96 23.32 13.29
N LEU A 72 -4.18 22.23 13.39
CA LEU A 72 -4.04 21.29 12.31
C LEU A 72 -5.36 20.54 12.02
N PRO A 73 -5.61 20.22 10.74
CA PRO A 73 -6.72 19.34 10.39
C PRO A 73 -6.45 17.91 10.87
N ILE A 74 -7.49 17.24 11.31
CA ILE A 74 -7.44 15.89 11.82
C ILE A 74 -8.09 14.95 10.83
N PHE A 75 -7.33 13.96 10.38
CA PHE A 75 -7.77 12.99 9.38
C PHE A 75 -8.08 11.63 10.02
N ILE A 76 -8.92 10.88 9.36
CA ILE A 76 -9.08 9.44 9.58
C ILE A 76 -8.90 8.71 8.26
N VAL A 77 -8.25 7.55 8.31
CA VAL A 77 -8.14 6.69 7.13
C VAL A 77 -9.46 5.95 6.92
N GLY A 78 -10.04 6.17 5.75
CA GLY A 78 -11.19 5.45 5.25
C GLY A 78 -10.80 4.25 4.38
N LYS A 79 -11.75 3.79 3.60
CA LYS A 79 -11.56 2.64 2.73
C LYS A 79 -10.78 3.01 1.47
N PHE A 80 -9.68 2.30 1.22
CA PHE A 80 -8.98 2.33 -0.05
C PHE A 80 -9.30 1.05 -0.82
N LYS A 81 -10.04 1.17 -1.92
CA LYS A 81 -10.58 0.03 -2.65
C LYS A 81 -9.59 -0.48 -3.69
N ASN A 82 -9.49 -1.79 -3.82
CA ASN A 82 -8.86 -2.41 -4.97
C ASN A 82 -9.94 -2.80 -5.98
N ASP A 83 -10.12 -1.98 -7.00
CA ASP A 83 -11.02 -2.20 -8.15
C ASP A 83 -10.22 -2.63 -9.40
N SER A 84 -8.97 -3.09 -9.22
CA SER A 84 -8.15 -3.66 -10.28
C SER A 84 -8.43 -5.13 -10.52
N SER A 85 -7.86 -5.69 -11.58
CA SER A 85 -7.92 -7.13 -11.87
C SER A 85 -6.87 -7.96 -11.12
N GLU A 86 -6.12 -7.35 -10.19
CA GLU A 86 -5.01 -7.96 -9.46
C GLU A 86 -5.26 -7.96 -7.97
N HIS A 87 -4.53 -8.81 -7.25
CA HIS A 87 -4.52 -8.76 -5.80
C HIS A 87 -3.53 -7.67 -5.34
N ILE A 88 -4.06 -6.47 -5.02
CA ILE A 88 -3.28 -5.34 -4.52
C ILE A 88 -3.67 -5.10 -3.06
N ASP A 89 -2.69 -5.16 -2.17
CA ASP A 89 -2.88 -4.74 -0.78
C ASP A 89 -2.83 -3.22 -0.67
N THR A 90 -4.00 -2.60 -0.70
CA THR A 90 -4.15 -1.15 -0.63
C THR A 90 -3.84 -0.58 0.76
N SER A 91 -3.71 -1.42 1.80
CA SER A 91 -3.31 -0.98 3.13
C SER A 91 -1.89 -0.40 3.15
N ILE A 92 -1.02 -0.89 2.28
CA ILE A 92 0.34 -0.36 2.11
C ILE A 92 0.29 1.10 1.62
N ILE A 93 -0.59 1.41 0.67
CA ILE A 93 -0.77 2.77 0.13
C ILE A 93 -1.26 3.70 1.24
N THR A 94 -2.32 3.31 1.95
CA THR A 94 -2.90 4.13 3.01
C THR A 94 -1.90 4.36 4.15
N LYS A 95 -1.14 3.33 4.53
CA LYS A 95 -0.14 3.46 5.60
C LYS A 95 1.01 4.37 5.21
N LYS A 96 1.49 4.30 3.97
CA LYS A 96 2.52 5.21 3.46
C LYS A 96 2.02 6.66 3.44
N MET A 97 0.82 6.90 2.91
CA MET A 97 0.21 8.24 2.90
C MET A 97 0.03 8.78 4.31
N GLN A 98 -0.57 8.01 5.22
CA GLN A 98 -0.75 8.39 6.62
C GLN A 98 0.58 8.79 7.26
N THR A 99 1.59 7.92 7.17
CA THR A 99 2.91 8.16 7.79
C THR A 99 3.56 9.44 7.25
N ALA A 100 3.54 9.64 5.94
CA ALA A 100 4.17 10.80 5.33
C ALA A 100 3.42 12.10 5.63
N ILE A 101 2.08 12.09 5.68
CA ILE A 101 1.28 13.26 6.02
C ILE A 101 1.50 13.64 7.49
N ILE A 102 1.52 12.68 8.43
CA ILE A 102 1.86 12.94 9.84
C ILE A 102 3.25 13.56 9.95
N ASN A 103 4.25 12.95 9.31
CA ASN A 103 5.64 13.40 9.38
C ASN A 103 5.85 14.78 8.71
N SER A 104 4.98 15.20 7.82
CA SER A 104 5.00 16.55 7.23
C SER A 104 4.62 17.66 8.24
N GLY A 105 4.00 17.30 9.37
CA GLY A 105 3.48 18.24 10.36
C GLY A 105 2.32 19.11 9.88
N LYS A 106 1.67 18.75 8.76
CA LYS A 106 0.56 19.54 8.17
C LYS A 106 -0.83 19.02 8.54
N ALA A 107 -0.93 17.80 9.07
CA ALA A 107 -2.16 17.20 9.56
C ALA A 107 -1.86 16.15 10.63
N GLU A 108 -2.87 15.89 11.45
CA GLU A 108 -2.87 14.82 12.44
C GLU A 108 -3.79 13.69 11.96
N PHE A 109 -3.64 12.50 12.55
CA PHE A 109 -4.54 11.38 12.30
C PHE A 109 -5.07 10.80 13.60
N VAL A 110 -6.37 10.52 13.63
CA VAL A 110 -6.93 9.65 14.67
C VAL A 110 -6.78 8.19 14.26
N ALA A 111 -6.71 7.33 15.26
CA ALA A 111 -6.65 5.89 15.07
C ALA A 111 -7.88 5.37 14.30
N ASP A 112 -7.70 4.31 13.54
CA ASP A 112 -8.82 3.61 12.89
C ASP A 112 -9.73 2.91 13.92
N SER A 113 -10.85 2.36 13.45
CA SER A 113 -11.85 1.75 14.35
C SER A 113 -11.27 0.64 15.21
N LYS A 114 -10.41 -0.22 14.66
CA LYS A 114 -9.81 -1.34 15.37
C LYS A 114 -8.85 -0.85 16.46
N ALA A 115 -7.95 0.06 16.14
CA ALA A 115 -7.02 0.63 17.09
C ALA A 115 -7.74 1.44 18.18
N ARG A 116 -8.86 2.13 17.85
CA ARG A 116 -9.69 2.80 18.85
C ARG A 116 -10.36 1.83 19.82
N GLU A 117 -10.83 0.68 19.34
CA GLU A 117 -11.37 -0.37 20.22
C GLU A 117 -10.32 -0.88 21.21
N GLU A 118 -9.08 -1.12 20.76
CA GLU A 118 -7.97 -1.52 21.62
C GLU A 118 -7.64 -0.42 22.67
N VAL A 119 -7.62 0.86 22.26
CA VAL A 119 -7.40 1.99 23.17
C VAL A 119 -8.54 2.15 24.19
N ARG A 120 -9.81 1.91 23.78
CA ARG A 120 -10.95 1.95 24.70
C ARG A 120 -10.88 0.83 25.72
N ALA A 121 -10.54 -0.38 25.29
CA ALA A 121 -10.36 -1.52 26.20
C ALA A 121 -9.24 -1.23 27.22
N GLU A 122 -8.13 -0.62 26.81
CA GLU A 122 -7.06 -0.20 27.70
C GLU A 122 -7.51 0.87 28.71
N ARG A 123 -8.28 1.87 28.26
CA ARG A 123 -8.84 2.89 29.20
C ARG A 123 -9.80 2.27 30.20
N ASP A 124 -10.64 1.32 29.77
CA ASP A 124 -11.55 0.62 30.66
C ASP A 124 -10.76 -0.16 31.71
N ASP A 125 -9.69 -0.86 31.32
CA ASP A 125 -8.81 -1.58 32.21
C ASP A 125 -8.14 -0.66 33.25
N GLN A 126 -7.62 0.50 32.82
CA GLN A 126 -7.06 1.52 33.71
C GLN A 126 -8.08 2.01 34.74
N ASN A 127 -9.34 2.21 34.34
CA ASN A 127 -10.41 2.70 35.22
C ASN A 127 -11.02 1.60 36.12
N MET A 128 -10.71 0.32 35.87
CA MET A 128 -11.09 -0.80 36.74
C MET A 128 -10.13 -0.97 37.96
N GLY A 129 -9.19 -0.05 38.15
CA GLY A 129 -8.26 -0.07 39.29
C GLY A 129 -6.91 -0.75 38.99
N ASN A 130 -6.64 -1.08 37.73
CA ASN A 130 -5.35 -1.64 37.30
C ASN A 130 -4.25 -0.57 37.09
N ALA A 131 -4.65 0.70 37.06
CA ALA A 131 -3.74 1.85 37.06
C ALA A 131 -4.04 2.77 38.24
N SER A 132 -3.07 3.61 38.63
CA SER A 132 -3.30 4.64 39.66
C SER A 132 -4.26 5.71 39.15
N GLU A 133 -5.08 6.29 40.02
CA GLU A 133 -6.00 7.38 39.70
C GLU A 133 -5.31 8.55 39.01
N GLU A 134 -4.06 8.86 39.40
CA GLU A 134 -3.26 9.95 38.83
C GLU A 134 -2.86 9.69 37.37
N SER A 135 -2.66 8.42 36.99
CA SER A 135 -2.19 8.03 35.64
C SER A 135 -3.30 7.57 34.70
N ALA A 136 -4.46 7.14 35.24
CA ALA A 136 -5.59 6.64 34.45
C ALA A 136 -6.14 7.72 33.50
N LYS A 137 -6.48 7.32 32.27
CA LYS A 137 -7.00 8.23 31.25
C LYS A 137 -8.51 8.31 31.31
N MET A 138 -9.04 9.53 31.22
CA MET A 138 -10.49 9.77 31.26
C MET A 138 -11.19 9.15 30.04
N LEU A 139 -12.37 8.59 30.27
CA LEU A 139 -13.28 8.14 29.24
C LEU A 139 -13.92 9.36 28.52
N GLY A 140 -14.26 9.17 27.24
CA GLY A 140 -14.99 10.19 26.46
C GLY A 140 -14.17 11.35 25.88
N ASN A 141 -12.83 11.36 26.09
CA ASN A 141 -11.95 12.40 25.54
C ASN A 141 -11.35 12.06 24.18
N GLU A 142 -12.15 11.40 23.31
CA GLU A 142 -11.67 11.08 21.96
C GLU A 142 -11.81 12.30 21.04
N THR A 143 -10.75 12.56 20.28
CA THR A 143 -10.76 13.60 19.26
C THR A 143 -11.49 13.11 18.01
N GLY A 144 -12.44 13.87 17.50
CA GLY A 144 -13.09 13.60 16.22
C GLY A 144 -12.21 13.98 15.04
N ALA A 145 -12.34 13.26 13.93
CA ALA A 145 -11.69 13.63 12.68
C ALA A 145 -12.52 14.68 11.92
N ASP A 146 -11.82 15.62 11.28
CA ASP A 146 -12.43 16.61 10.38
C ASP A 146 -12.65 16.02 8.98
N PHE A 147 -11.72 15.16 8.55
CA PHE A 147 -11.67 14.66 7.18
C PHE A 147 -11.43 13.17 7.11
N LEU A 148 -12.09 12.54 6.13
CA LEU A 148 -11.92 11.15 5.75
C LEU A 148 -11.03 11.07 4.51
N LEU A 149 -9.86 10.39 4.61
CA LEU A 149 -9.00 10.06 3.49
C LEU A 149 -9.40 8.70 2.92
N GLN A 150 -9.86 8.67 1.69
CA GLN A 150 -10.23 7.43 0.98
C GLN A 150 -9.69 7.42 -0.45
N GLY A 151 -9.77 6.27 -1.13
CA GLY A 151 -9.34 6.18 -2.51
C GLY A 151 -9.60 4.84 -3.17
N SER A 152 -9.05 4.67 -4.36
CA SER A 152 -9.13 3.40 -5.10
C SER A 152 -7.96 3.21 -6.05
N VAL A 153 -7.66 1.94 -6.32
CA VAL A 153 -6.75 1.51 -7.39
C VAL A 153 -7.58 0.79 -8.45
N LYS A 154 -7.44 1.22 -9.71
CA LYS A 154 -8.06 0.58 -10.88
C LYS A 154 -6.99 0.20 -11.90
N SER A 155 -7.25 -0.79 -12.75
CA SER A 155 -6.37 -1.14 -13.85
C SER A 155 -7.13 -1.32 -15.15
N ILE A 156 -6.49 -0.91 -16.27
CA ILE A 156 -6.95 -1.21 -17.61
C ILE A 156 -5.94 -2.15 -18.25
N VAL A 157 -6.40 -3.30 -18.74
CA VAL A 157 -5.56 -4.31 -19.39
C VAL A 157 -6.00 -4.49 -20.83
N GLN A 158 -5.09 -4.22 -21.77
CA GLN A 158 -5.29 -4.42 -23.20
C GLN A 158 -4.33 -5.49 -23.72
N ARG A 159 -4.82 -6.41 -24.54
CA ARG A 159 -4.02 -7.48 -25.14
C ARG A 159 -4.18 -7.49 -26.65
N ALA A 160 -3.05 -7.57 -27.35
CA ALA A 160 -3.01 -7.68 -28.81
C ALA A 160 -1.80 -8.52 -29.21
N GLY A 161 -2.04 -9.68 -29.83
CA GLY A 161 -0.99 -10.63 -30.21
C GLY A 161 -0.15 -11.04 -28.99
N ASN A 162 1.15 -10.80 -29.06
CA ASN A 162 2.11 -11.10 -27.98
C ASN A 162 2.34 -9.93 -27.00
N LYS A 163 1.58 -8.85 -27.13
CA LYS A 163 1.69 -7.67 -26.25
C LYS A 163 0.51 -7.60 -25.27
N THR A 164 0.82 -7.29 -24.03
CA THR A 164 -0.15 -6.85 -23.04
C THR A 164 0.27 -5.47 -22.54
N VAL A 165 -0.65 -4.52 -22.58
CA VAL A 165 -0.46 -3.18 -21.97
C VAL A 165 -1.33 -3.12 -20.73
N ARG A 166 -0.75 -2.66 -19.64
CA ARG A 166 -1.42 -2.51 -18.36
C ARG A 166 -1.18 -1.11 -17.83
N THR A 167 -2.28 -0.41 -17.53
CA THR A 167 -2.24 0.94 -16.96
C THR A 167 -2.94 0.92 -15.62
N TYR A 168 -2.37 1.58 -14.63
CA TYR A 168 -2.97 1.73 -13.31
C TYR A 168 -3.44 3.17 -13.10
N HIS A 169 -4.58 3.30 -12.47
CA HIS A 169 -5.22 4.57 -12.14
C HIS A 169 -5.48 4.57 -10.64
N VAL A 170 -4.84 5.46 -9.92
CA VAL A 170 -5.02 5.59 -8.49
C VAL A 170 -5.59 6.95 -8.17
N SER A 171 -6.70 6.95 -7.44
CA SER A 171 -7.33 8.16 -6.94
C SER A 171 -7.36 8.16 -5.42
N ALA A 172 -7.20 9.34 -4.84
CA ALA A 172 -7.39 9.57 -3.42
C ALA A 172 -8.19 10.86 -3.20
N GLU A 173 -9.00 10.90 -2.17
CA GLU A 173 -9.88 12.02 -1.86
C GLU A 173 -9.87 12.31 -0.37
N LEU A 174 -9.99 13.58 -0.03
CA LEU A 174 -10.19 14.06 1.31
C LEU A 174 -11.58 14.67 1.43
N ILE A 175 -12.44 14.04 2.24
CA ILE A 175 -13.83 14.40 2.39
C ILE A 175 -14.04 15.01 3.77
N ASN A 176 -14.63 16.19 3.82
CA ASN A 176 -15.07 16.80 5.07
C ASN A 176 -16.23 16.00 5.64
N ILE A 177 -16.07 15.50 6.89
CA ILE A 177 -17.02 14.57 7.52
C ILE A 177 -18.34 15.25 7.88
N GLU A 178 -18.29 16.54 8.23
CA GLU A 178 -19.49 17.32 8.61
C GLU A 178 -20.35 17.67 7.38
N THR A 179 -19.70 18.10 6.28
CA THR A 179 -20.40 18.67 5.13
C THR A 179 -20.48 17.75 3.92
N ASN A 180 -19.83 16.59 3.96
CA ASN A 180 -19.68 15.63 2.84
C ASN A 180 -19.00 16.24 1.59
N ARG A 181 -18.30 17.36 1.73
CA ARG A 181 -17.63 18.01 0.60
C ARG A 181 -16.25 17.41 0.38
N ILE A 182 -15.93 17.08 -0.87
CA ILE A 182 -14.56 16.72 -1.27
C ILE A 182 -13.75 18.01 -1.29
N ILE A 183 -12.76 18.11 -0.43
CA ILE A 183 -11.90 19.28 -0.31
C ILE A 183 -10.57 19.13 -1.06
N TRP A 184 -10.16 17.92 -1.33
CA TRP A 184 -9.02 17.58 -2.16
C TRP A 184 -9.29 16.26 -2.90
N SER A 185 -8.85 16.18 -4.13
CA SER A 185 -8.88 14.96 -4.94
C SER A 185 -7.58 14.87 -5.73
N GLY A 186 -6.81 13.82 -5.49
CA GLY A 186 -5.60 13.49 -6.22
C GLY A 186 -5.85 12.30 -7.17
N PHE A 187 -5.19 12.35 -8.31
CA PHE A 187 -5.26 11.30 -9.32
C PHE A 187 -3.89 11.07 -9.93
N ASN A 188 -3.51 9.79 -10.06
CA ASN A 188 -2.26 9.42 -10.72
C ASN A 188 -2.52 8.26 -11.69
N ASP A 189 -2.06 8.40 -12.94
CA ASP A 189 -2.14 7.42 -14.02
C ASP A 189 -0.80 7.23 -14.77
N ASP A 190 0.29 7.60 -14.13
CA ASP A 190 1.64 7.58 -14.73
C ASP A 190 2.16 6.16 -14.96
N ILE A 191 1.57 5.14 -14.30
CA ILE A 191 2.07 3.77 -14.41
C ILE A 191 1.44 3.05 -15.58
N LYS A 192 2.28 2.86 -16.62
CA LYS A 192 1.94 2.10 -17.82
C LYS A 192 3.01 1.07 -18.14
N LYS A 193 2.66 -0.21 -18.06
CA LYS A 193 3.57 -1.34 -18.33
C LYS A 193 3.25 -2.01 -19.64
N ILE A 194 4.28 -2.28 -20.44
CA ILE A 194 4.17 -3.01 -21.71
C ILE A 194 4.90 -4.35 -21.56
N ILE A 195 4.14 -5.44 -21.57
CA ILE A 195 4.64 -6.80 -21.44
C ILE A 195 4.66 -7.42 -22.82
N LYS A 196 5.82 -7.93 -23.23
CA LYS A 196 6.00 -8.70 -24.48
C LYS A 196 6.25 -10.16 -24.12
N ASN A 197 5.32 -11.03 -24.42
CA ASN A 197 5.54 -12.47 -24.27
C ASN A 197 6.47 -12.94 -25.40
N LYS A 198 7.63 -13.47 -25.04
CA LYS A 198 8.49 -14.16 -26.02
C LYS A 198 7.75 -15.44 -26.41
N GLY A 199 7.32 -15.54 -27.68
CA GLY A 199 6.75 -16.79 -28.20
C GLY A 199 7.73 -17.93 -27.99
N VAL A 200 7.21 -19.08 -27.56
CA VAL A 200 8.00 -20.33 -27.61
C VAL A 200 8.33 -20.58 -29.08
N ARG A 201 9.61 -20.49 -29.44
CA ARG A 201 10.06 -21.04 -30.72
C ARG A 201 10.01 -22.56 -30.56
N LEU A 202 9.04 -23.19 -31.18
CA LEU A 202 9.01 -24.63 -31.44
C LEU A 202 10.11 -24.96 -32.45
#